data_679878be503b593b62e3e70bcfdceb45
#
_entry.id   679878be503b593b62e3e70bcfdceb45
#
_cell.length_a   1.000
_cell.length_b   1.000
_cell.length_c   1.000
_cell.angle_alpha   90.00
_cell.angle_beta   90.00
_cell.angle_gamma   90.00
#
_symmetry.space_group_name_H-M   'P 1'
#
loop_
_entity.id
_entity.type
_entity.pdbx_description
1 polymer ?
#
loop_
_entity_poly.entity_id
_entity_poly.type
_entity_poly.pdbx_seq_one_letter_code
_entity_poly.pdbx_strand_id
1 'polypeptide(L)'
;MFVYARSKYCGACKQFEAETFTNSSVIDKLNKDFILISIDVDEQKTETRDFRIRVTPTEIFLDPKGTEIKRLLGYRTNQTFLDEINKIVI
;
A
#
# COMPACT_ATOMS: atom_id res chain seq x y z
N MET A 1 0.57 -1.59 -10.46
CA MET A 1 -0.51 -1.77 -9.48
C MET A 1 0.01 -1.50 -8.07
N PHE A 2 -0.84 -1.01 -7.23
CA PHE A 2 -0.51 -0.76 -5.84
C PHE A 2 -1.44 -1.59 -4.95
N VAL A 3 -0.86 -2.54 -4.21
CA VAL A 3 -1.62 -3.41 -3.30
C VAL A 3 -1.44 -2.89 -1.89
N TYR A 4 -2.55 -2.56 -1.25
CA TYR A 4 -2.57 -2.09 0.13
C TYR A 4 -3.23 -3.13 1.01
N ALA A 5 -2.46 -3.71 1.92
CA ALA A 5 -2.97 -4.72 2.85
C ALA A 5 -3.20 -4.10 4.21
N ARG A 6 -4.39 -4.31 4.74
CA ARG A 6 -4.84 -3.72 6.00
C ARG A 6 -5.63 -4.71 6.85
N SER A 7 -5.80 -4.35 8.12
CA SER A 7 -6.70 -5.04 9.04
C SER A 7 -7.57 -4.01 9.74
N LYS A 8 -8.82 -4.34 9.97
CA LYS A 8 -9.73 -3.48 10.75
C LYS A 8 -9.30 -3.32 12.21
N TYR A 9 -8.42 -4.20 12.68
CA TYR A 9 -7.88 -4.15 14.05
C TYR A 9 -6.52 -3.47 14.13
N CYS A 10 -6.02 -2.94 13.04
CA CYS A 10 -4.70 -2.37 12.95
C CYS A 10 -4.72 -0.86 13.18
N GLY A 11 -4.21 -0.41 14.33
CA GLY A 11 -4.14 1.02 14.65
C GLY A 11 -3.26 1.79 13.70
N ALA A 12 -2.12 1.23 13.30
CA ALA A 12 -1.21 1.84 12.35
C ALA A 12 -1.84 1.99 10.97
N CYS A 13 -2.70 1.04 10.57
CA CYS A 13 -3.45 1.13 9.33
C CYS A 13 -4.41 2.32 9.36
N LYS A 14 -5.13 2.48 10.45
CA LYS A 14 -6.07 3.60 10.61
C LYS A 14 -5.36 4.94 10.56
N GLN A 15 -4.21 5.03 11.20
CA GLN A 15 -3.40 6.25 11.19
C GLN A 15 -2.89 6.54 9.77
N PHE A 16 -2.38 5.54 9.08
CA PHE A 16 -1.89 5.67 7.72
C PHE A 16 -3.01 6.12 6.78
N GLU A 17 -4.17 5.47 6.88
CA GLU A 17 -5.33 5.82 6.06
C GLU A 17 -5.79 7.25 6.31
N ALA A 18 -5.85 7.67 7.57
CA ALA A 18 -6.31 9.01 7.93
C ALA A 18 -5.33 10.11 7.51
N GLU A 19 -4.03 9.86 7.54
CA GLU A 19 -3.02 10.88 7.27
C GLU A 19 -2.53 10.85 5.82
N THR A 20 -2.32 9.65 5.26
CA THR A 20 -1.65 9.48 3.98
C THR A 20 -2.65 9.37 2.83
N PHE A 21 -3.69 8.58 3.01
CA PHE A 21 -4.68 8.39 1.95
C PHE A 21 -5.73 9.50 1.88
N THR A 22 -5.59 10.52 2.70
CA THR A 22 -6.35 11.77 2.59
C THR A 22 -5.50 12.92 2.08
N ASN A 23 -4.20 12.70 1.91
CA ASN A 23 -3.28 13.71 1.41
C ASN A 23 -3.41 13.82 -0.11
N SER A 24 -3.71 15.02 -0.62
CA SER A 24 -4.00 15.22 -2.05
C SER A 24 -2.81 14.84 -2.94
N SER A 25 -1.58 15.13 -2.52
CA SER A 25 -0.39 14.79 -3.30
C SER A 25 -0.22 13.27 -3.43
N VAL A 26 -0.50 12.52 -2.37
CA VAL A 26 -0.45 11.06 -2.39
C VAL A 26 -1.54 10.50 -3.30
N ILE A 27 -2.76 10.99 -3.14
CA ILE A 27 -3.92 10.56 -3.94
C ILE A 27 -3.65 10.78 -5.42
N ASP A 28 -3.18 11.98 -5.77
CA ASP A 28 -2.90 12.33 -7.17
C ASP A 28 -1.83 11.43 -7.77
N LYS A 29 -0.75 11.18 -7.03
CA LYS A 29 0.34 10.32 -7.50
C LYS A 29 -0.11 8.88 -7.70
N LEU A 30 -0.85 8.33 -6.75
CA LEU A 30 -1.36 6.96 -6.83
C LEU A 30 -2.37 6.81 -7.95
N ASN A 31 -3.30 7.76 -8.09
CA ASN A 31 -4.31 7.71 -9.13
C ASN A 31 -3.72 7.85 -10.53
N LYS A 32 -2.65 8.62 -10.66
CA LYS A 32 -2.00 8.84 -11.96
C LYS A 32 -1.23 7.62 -12.44
N ASP A 33 -0.50 6.96 -11.53
CA ASP A 33 0.49 5.95 -11.91
C ASP A 33 0.09 4.52 -11.56
N PHE A 34 -0.92 4.32 -10.71
CA PHE A 34 -1.23 3.00 -10.16
C PHE A 34 -2.72 2.68 -10.18
N ILE A 35 -3.02 1.39 -10.25
CA ILE A 35 -4.36 0.85 -9.97
C ILE A 35 -4.32 0.31 -8.55
N LEU A 36 -5.24 0.77 -7.70
CA LEU A 36 -5.29 0.38 -6.29
C LEU A 36 -6.04 -0.93 -6.11
N ILE A 37 -5.42 -1.85 -5.39
CA ILE A 37 -6.03 -3.09 -4.93
C ILE A 37 -5.92 -3.12 -3.41
N SER A 38 -7.06 -3.21 -2.73
CA SER A 38 -7.10 -3.27 -1.27
C SER A 38 -7.33 -4.72 -0.82
N ILE A 39 -6.55 -5.17 0.15
CA ILE A 39 -6.69 -6.49 0.75
C ILE A 39 -6.97 -6.33 2.24
N ASP A 40 -8.09 -6.89 2.70
CA ASP A 40 -8.40 -7.02 4.13
C ASP A 40 -7.90 -8.38 4.58
N VAL A 41 -6.83 -8.38 5.38
CA VAL A 41 -6.17 -9.64 5.78
C VAL A 41 -7.04 -10.52 6.68
N ASP A 42 -8.05 -9.92 7.32
CA ASP A 42 -8.94 -10.68 8.20
C ASP A 42 -9.98 -11.48 7.39
N GLU A 43 -10.34 -10.98 6.21
CA GLU A 43 -11.37 -11.58 5.37
C GLU A 43 -10.79 -12.29 4.13
N GLN A 44 -9.74 -11.74 3.55
CA GLN A 44 -9.14 -12.24 2.32
C GLN A 44 -7.89 -13.08 2.61
N LYS A 45 -8.12 -14.26 3.18
CA LYS A 45 -7.03 -15.14 3.63
C LYS A 45 -6.16 -15.67 2.48
N THR A 46 -6.79 -15.99 1.35
CA THR A 46 -6.07 -16.51 0.17
C THR A 46 -5.12 -15.45 -0.39
N GLU A 47 -5.61 -14.24 -0.61
CA GLU A 47 -4.81 -13.14 -1.14
C GLU A 47 -3.70 -12.77 -0.17
N THR A 48 -3.99 -12.75 1.14
CA THR A 48 -3.02 -12.49 2.19
C THR A 48 -1.86 -13.48 2.13
N ARG A 49 -2.17 -14.76 1.96
CA ARG A 49 -1.17 -15.82 1.85
C ARG A 49 -0.38 -15.70 0.53
N ASP A 50 -1.10 -15.48 -0.57
CA ASP A 50 -0.47 -15.44 -1.90
C ASP A 50 0.51 -14.28 -2.03
N PHE A 51 0.20 -13.12 -1.44
CA PHE A 51 1.10 -11.98 -1.40
C PHE A 51 2.11 -12.04 -0.24
N ARG A 52 2.05 -13.09 0.57
CA ARG A 52 2.96 -13.30 1.73
C ARG A 52 2.93 -12.12 2.69
N ILE A 53 1.74 -11.63 3.00
CA ILE A 53 1.55 -10.52 3.92
C ILE A 53 1.62 -11.03 5.35
N ARG A 54 2.52 -10.46 6.14
CA ARG A 54 2.77 -10.90 7.53
C ARG A 54 2.49 -9.80 8.56
N VAL A 55 2.49 -8.56 8.12
CA VAL A 55 2.23 -7.40 8.97
C VAL A 55 1.28 -6.47 8.26
N THR A 56 0.61 -5.59 9.00
CA THR A 56 -0.25 -4.55 8.46
C THR A 56 0.15 -3.20 9.05
N PRO A 57 0.09 -2.11 8.29
CA PRO A 57 -0.15 -2.10 6.85
C PRO A 57 1.06 -2.61 6.06
N THR A 58 0.79 -3.18 4.89
CA THR A 58 1.84 -3.54 3.92
C THR A 58 1.46 -2.92 2.60
N GLU A 59 2.41 -2.23 1.97
CA GLU A 59 2.22 -1.54 0.69
C GLU A 59 3.12 -2.21 -0.35
N ILE A 60 2.50 -2.78 -1.39
CA ILE A 60 3.22 -3.54 -2.43
C ILE A 60 3.00 -2.86 -3.76
N PHE A 61 4.09 -2.56 -4.46
CA PHE A 61 4.05 -1.95 -5.79
C PHE A 61 4.44 -3.01 -6.82
N LEU A 62 3.54 -3.20 -7.80
CA LEU A 62 3.72 -4.17 -8.87
C LEU A 62 3.83 -3.45 -10.20
N ASP A 63 4.62 -4.02 -11.12
CA ASP A 63 4.65 -3.52 -12.49
C ASP A 63 3.39 -3.98 -13.25
N PRO A 64 3.17 -3.52 -14.49
CA PRO A 64 1.98 -3.93 -15.25
C PRO A 64 1.88 -5.42 -15.50
N LYS A 65 2.96 -6.16 -15.38
CA LYS A 65 2.98 -7.62 -15.55
C LYS A 65 2.69 -8.36 -14.26
N GLY A 66 2.56 -7.65 -13.14
CA GLY A 66 2.30 -8.23 -11.84
C GLY A 66 3.56 -8.60 -11.05
N THR A 67 4.73 -8.20 -11.51
CA THR A 67 5.99 -8.44 -10.80
C THR A 67 6.16 -7.41 -9.69
N GLU A 68 6.51 -7.87 -8.49
CA GLU A 68 6.72 -6.98 -7.36
C GLU A 68 7.99 -6.14 -7.59
N ILE A 69 7.81 -4.82 -7.52
CA ILE A 69 8.91 -3.86 -7.67
C ILE A 69 9.43 -3.43 -6.32
N LYS A 70 8.52 -3.18 -5.37
CA LYS A 70 8.86 -2.66 -4.05
C LYS A 70 7.81 -3.04 -3.04
N ARG A 71 8.25 -3.28 -1.80
CA ARG A 71 7.37 -3.59 -0.68
C ARG A 71 7.76 -2.74 0.52
N LEU A 72 6.80 -2.04 1.09
CA LEU A 72 6.99 -1.27 2.32
C LEU A 72 6.19 -1.92 3.44
N LEU A 73 6.80 -2.02 4.59
CA LEU A 73 6.17 -2.62 5.77
C LEU A 73 5.91 -1.55 6.82
N GLY A 74 4.68 -1.51 7.30
CA GLY A 74 4.30 -0.63 8.39
C GLY A 74 3.94 0.78 7.97
N TYR A 75 3.67 1.60 8.98
CA TYR A 75 3.27 2.99 8.81
C TYR A 75 4.43 3.86 8.33
N ARG A 76 4.11 4.83 7.46
CA ARG A 76 5.05 5.87 7.03
C ARG A 76 4.33 7.22 7.01
N THR A 77 5.07 8.29 7.28
CA THR A 77 4.56 9.65 7.14
C THR A 77 4.30 9.97 5.67
N ASN A 78 3.50 11.00 5.41
CA ASN A 78 3.19 11.44 4.04
C ASN A 78 4.44 11.67 3.22
N GLN A 79 5.40 12.41 3.77
CA GLN A 79 6.62 12.75 3.04
C GLN A 79 7.45 11.51 2.73
N THR A 80 7.62 10.63 3.70
CA THR A 80 8.38 9.40 3.51
C THR A 80 7.71 8.50 2.47
N PHE A 81 6.39 8.39 2.51
CA PHE A 81 5.65 7.58 1.55
C PHE A 81 5.77 8.15 0.13
N LEU A 82 5.63 9.47 -0.02
CA LEU A 82 5.82 10.14 -1.32
C LEU A 82 7.24 9.93 -1.85
N ASP A 83 8.23 10.05 -0.99
CA ASP A 83 9.63 9.83 -1.38
C ASP A 83 9.82 8.42 -1.91
N GLU A 84 9.23 7.42 -1.26
CA GLU A 84 9.33 6.03 -1.69
C GLU A 84 8.61 5.79 -3.02
N ILE A 85 7.43 6.37 -3.21
CA ILE A 85 6.69 6.24 -4.47
C ILE A 85 7.48 6.87 -5.61
N ASN A 86 8.08 8.04 -5.37
CA ASN A 86 8.81 8.78 -6.39
C ASN A 86 10.08 8.07 -6.85
N LYS A 87 10.59 7.12 -6.08
CA LYS A 87 11.74 6.30 -6.47
C LYS A 87 11.36 5.15 -7.40
N ILE A 88 10.07 4.86 -7.54
CA ILE A 88 9.60 3.75 -8.35
C ILE A 88 9.58 4.17 -9.82
N VAL A 89 10.29 3.41 -10.65
CA VAL A 89 10.31 3.60 -12.11
C VAL A 89 9.45 2.50 -12.72
N ILE A 90 8.42 2.93 -13.45
CA ILE A 90 7.47 2.01 -14.06
C ILE A 90 7.68 2.00 -15.58
#